data_237f5f56e43c189d442862341b84e435
#
_entry.id   237f5f56e43c189d442862341b84e435
#
_cell.length_a   1.000
_cell.length_b   1.000
_cell.length_c   1.000
_cell.angle_alpha   90.00
_cell.angle_beta   90.00
_cell.angle_gamma   90.00
#
_symmetry.space_group_name_H-M   'P 1'
#
loop_
_entity.id
_entity.type
_entity.pdbx_description
1 polymer ?
#
loop_
_entity_poly.entity_id
_entity_poly.type
_entity_poly.pdbx_seq_one_letter_code
_entity_poly.pdbx_strand_id
1 'polypeptide(L)'
;MKSKKIIIGSRGSKLALIYAERARAKILKFCPEVEIKKITTTGDINQKDRLSEIGGKGLFSKQIENELLNEKIDIAVHALKDMPSDETEDLLTNCFLERNDPREVLISHNNDLIKDLKPNSIVGTSSFRREFQLKKIRSDLNYKLIRGNVGTRIKKLNEKSYDAIILSYAGIQSLKLDKNISQIFSTREIIPSVGQGVVALQCRKNDSEIIKLLDKVNHKLTNICVIAERQFLKVLEGDCATAVGAIANLVGDQINLEAELFSIDGKQRFYHKASKNIKYSSELGREAGEILKKESNNSYKR
;
A
#
# COMPACT_ATOMS: atom_id res chain seq x y z
N MET A 1 27.89 -27.99 1.48
CA MET A 1 27.83 -26.53 1.38
C MET A 1 27.17 -25.99 2.64
N LYS A 2 27.79 -25.07 3.39
CA LYS A 2 27.10 -24.36 4.47
C LYS A 2 25.95 -23.57 3.83
N SER A 3 24.70 -23.81 4.24
CA SER A 3 23.57 -23.06 3.75
C SER A 3 23.78 -21.58 4.12
N LYS A 4 23.79 -20.72 3.14
CA LYS A 4 23.95 -19.28 3.36
C LYS A 4 22.77 -18.79 4.19
N LYS A 5 23.06 -18.14 5.33
CA LYS A 5 22.07 -17.44 6.14
C LYS A 5 21.48 -16.31 5.33
N ILE A 6 20.14 -16.18 5.31
CA ILE A 6 19.42 -15.08 4.63
C ILE A 6 19.09 -14.00 5.66
N ILE A 7 19.38 -12.74 5.35
CA ILE A 7 19.04 -11.60 6.21
C ILE A 7 17.92 -10.79 5.54
N ILE A 8 16.77 -10.74 6.21
CA ILE A 8 15.61 -9.92 5.81
C ILE A 8 15.68 -8.58 6.50
N GLY A 9 15.69 -7.48 5.74
CA GLY A 9 15.54 -6.13 6.27
C GLY A 9 14.08 -5.68 6.32
N SER A 10 13.67 -5.07 7.41
CA SER A 10 12.32 -4.51 7.60
C SER A 10 12.32 -3.32 8.53
N ARG A 11 11.31 -2.45 8.41
CA ARG A 11 11.04 -1.42 9.41
C ARG A 11 10.77 -2.02 10.78
N GLY A 12 11.03 -1.25 11.84
CA GLY A 12 10.80 -1.68 13.22
C GLY A 12 9.35 -1.59 13.72
N SER A 13 8.40 -1.09 12.91
CA SER A 13 7.00 -1.01 13.35
C SER A 13 6.37 -2.39 13.52
N LYS A 14 5.42 -2.53 14.47
CA LYS A 14 4.75 -3.81 14.76
C LYS A 14 4.16 -4.46 13.51
N LEU A 15 3.53 -3.67 12.63
CA LEU A 15 2.95 -4.18 11.37
C LEU A 15 4.03 -4.65 10.39
N ALA A 16 5.12 -3.88 10.23
CA ALA A 16 6.22 -4.24 9.34
C ALA A 16 6.92 -5.53 9.79
N LEU A 17 7.10 -5.73 11.09
CA LEU A 17 7.66 -6.97 11.64
C LEU A 17 6.74 -8.18 11.41
N ILE A 18 5.42 -8.02 11.50
CA ILE A 18 4.47 -9.08 11.14
C ILE A 18 4.62 -9.46 9.65
N TYR A 19 4.82 -8.47 8.77
CA TYR A 19 5.06 -8.72 7.33
C TYR A 19 6.39 -9.42 7.10
N ALA A 20 7.45 -9.01 7.80
CA ALA A 20 8.76 -9.67 7.75
C ALA A 20 8.70 -11.13 8.25
N GLU A 21 7.96 -11.41 9.32
CA GLU A 21 7.74 -12.78 9.82
C GLU A 21 6.94 -13.64 8.83
N ARG A 22 5.95 -13.08 8.14
CA ARG A 22 5.24 -13.79 7.06
C ARG A 22 6.19 -14.16 5.91
N ALA A 23 7.06 -13.24 5.50
CA ALA A 23 8.07 -13.50 4.49
C ALA A 23 9.06 -14.56 4.96
N ARG A 24 9.58 -14.42 6.18
CA ARG A 24 10.47 -15.39 6.83
C ARG A 24 9.89 -16.80 6.84
N ALA A 25 8.63 -16.95 7.24
CA ALA A 25 7.96 -18.26 7.28
C ALA A 25 7.83 -18.92 5.91
N LYS A 26 7.71 -18.14 4.83
CA LYS A 26 7.69 -18.65 3.44
C LYS A 26 9.09 -19.05 2.98
N ILE A 27 10.12 -18.25 3.30
CA ILE A 27 11.52 -18.47 2.90
C ILE A 27 12.11 -19.66 3.64
N LEU A 28 11.78 -19.87 4.93
CA LEU A 28 12.23 -21.01 5.74
C LEU A 28 11.87 -22.38 5.14
N LYS A 29 10.90 -22.45 4.23
CA LYS A 29 10.59 -23.69 3.51
C LYS A 29 11.69 -24.11 2.52
N PHE A 30 12.58 -23.19 2.16
CA PHE A 30 13.62 -23.38 1.15
C PHE A 30 15.04 -23.08 1.66
N CYS A 31 15.14 -22.33 2.75
CA CYS A 31 16.39 -21.95 3.38
C CYS A 31 16.28 -22.15 4.91
N PRO A 32 17.17 -22.93 5.54
CA PRO A 32 17.03 -23.31 6.96
C PRO A 32 17.33 -22.17 7.94
N GLU A 33 18.06 -21.13 7.51
CA GLU A 33 18.46 -20.04 8.39
C GLU A 33 18.09 -18.68 7.82
N VAL A 34 17.13 -17.99 8.49
CA VAL A 34 16.61 -16.67 8.09
C VAL A 34 16.52 -15.76 9.32
N GLU A 35 17.21 -14.63 9.26
CA GLU A 35 17.22 -13.61 10.30
C GLU A 35 16.43 -12.36 9.84
N ILE A 36 15.80 -11.64 10.79
CA ILE A 36 15.16 -10.34 10.52
C ILE A 36 15.97 -9.23 11.18
N LYS A 37 16.48 -8.30 10.35
CA LYS A 37 17.16 -7.07 10.76
C LYS A 37 16.18 -5.90 10.74
N LYS A 38 16.01 -5.23 11.89
CA LYS A 38 15.20 -4.02 12.00
C LYS A 38 15.99 -2.81 11.52
N ILE A 39 15.37 -1.99 10.67
CA ILE A 39 15.95 -0.79 10.09
C ILE A 39 15.01 0.39 10.37
N THR A 40 15.55 1.48 10.92
CA THR A 40 14.81 2.72 11.16
C THR A 40 14.79 3.56 9.89
N THR A 41 13.61 4.03 9.48
CA THR A 41 13.45 4.86 8.28
C THR A 41 13.12 6.31 8.63
N THR A 42 13.37 7.24 7.70
CA THR A 42 13.04 8.67 7.87
C THR A 42 11.56 8.86 8.16
N GLY A 43 10.69 8.08 7.53
CA GLY A 43 9.24 8.14 7.76
C GLY A 43 8.80 7.64 9.13
N ASP A 44 9.63 6.85 9.84
CA ASP A 44 9.38 6.42 11.22
C ASP A 44 9.74 7.53 12.23
N ILE A 45 10.72 8.36 11.90
CA ILE A 45 11.20 9.45 12.76
C ILE A 45 10.25 10.66 12.69
N ASN A 46 9.88 11.12 11.48
CA ASN A 46 9.00 12.27 11.32
C ASN A 46 7.52 11.84 11.28
N GLN A 47 6.81 12.11 12.38
CA GLN A 47 5.39 11.77 12.56
C GLN A 47 4.46 13.00 12.64
N LYS A 48 4.97 14.24 12.40
CA LYS A 48 4.17 15.46 12.56
C LYS A 48 3.54 15.90 11.24
N ASP A 49 4.32 15.99 10.17
CA ASP A 49 3.90 16.58 8.90
C ASP A 49 3.23 15.56 7.95
N ARG A 50 2.48 16.03 6.97
CA ARG A 50 1.99 15.15 5.89
C ARG A 50 3.18 14.55 5.14
N LEU A 51 3.07 13.30 4.68
CA LEU A 51 4.14 12.65 3.88
C LEU A 51 4.51 13.46 2.63
N SER A 52 3.52 14.14 2.05
CA SER A 52 3.68 15.04 0.91
C SER A 52 4.47 16.32 1.19
N GLU A 53 4.61 16.71 2.45
CA GLU A 53 5.30 17.93 2.92
C GLU A 53 6.72 17.64 3.38
N ILE A 54 6.99 16.42 3.86
CA ILE A 54 8.31 15.98 4.30
C ILE A 54 9.29 15.88 3.12
N GLY A 55 8.76 15.80 1.88
CA GLY A 55 9.54 15.76 0.64
C GLY A 55 10.29 14.43 0.41
N GLY A 56 10.25 13.97 -0.84
CA GLY A 56 11.05 12.85 -1.32
C GLY A 56 10.30 11.52 -1.47
N LYS A 57 10.55 10.87 -2.61
CA LYS A 57 10.15 9.49 -2.87
C LYS A 57 10.88 8.55 -1.91
N GLY A 58 10.23 7.50 -1.43
CA GLY A 58 10.89 6.43 -0.68
C GLY A 58 11.13 6.69 0.82
N LEU A 59 10.34 7.55 1.49
CA LEU A 59 10.46 7.84 2.94
C LEU A 59 10.48 6.59 3.83
N PHE A 60 9.89 5.49 3.39
CA PHE A 60 9.80 4.22 4.11
C PHE A 60 10.64 3.10 3.50
N SER A 61 11.22 3.29 2.30
CA SER A 61 12.01 2.26 1.62
C SER A 61 13.50 2.59 1.53
N LYS A 62 13.89 3.85 1.34
CA LYS A 62 15.25 4.28 0.99
C LYS A 62 16.35 3.75 1.93
N GLN A 63 16.14 3.79 3.25
CA GLN A 63 17.15 3.26 4.19
C GLN A 63 17.28 1.74 4.09
N ILE A 64 16.17 1.03 3.84
CA ILE A 64 16.18 -0.44 3.67
C ILE A 64 16.83 -0.78 2.33
N GLU A 65 16.54 -0.03 1.27
CA GLU A 65 17.15 -0.19 -0.06
C GLU A 65 18.67 0.07 -0.01
N ASN A 66 19.11 1.07 0.75
CA ASN A 66 20.55 1.31 0.98
C ASN A 66 21.23 0.13 1.70
N GLU A 67 20.59 -0.47 2.69
CA GLU A 67 21.12 -1.67 3.36
C GLU A 67 21.18 -2.87 2.39
N LEU A 68 20.24 -2.96 1.45
CA LEU A 68 20.21 -3.99 0.41
C LEU A 68 21.33 -3.80 -0.62
N LEU A 69 21.52 -2.56 -1.12
CA LEU A 69 22.59 -2.20 -2.04
C LEU A 69 23.98 -2.37 -1.41
N ASN A 70 24.12 -2.09 -0.12
CA ASN A 70 25.38 -2.27 0.64
C ASN A 70 25.58 -3.72 1.13
N GLU A 71 24.80 -4.69 0.65
CA GLU A 71 24.90 -6.12 0.98
C GLU A 71 24.77 -6.44 2.48
N LYS A 72 24.21 -5.52 3.27
CA LYS A 72 23.97 -5.74 4.72
C LYS A 72 22.70 -6.53 5.01
N ILE A 73 21.84 -6.70 4.01
CA ILE A 73 20.66 -7.57 3.96
C ILE A 73 20.56 -8.21 2.58
N ASP A 74 19.85 -9.33 2.46
CA ASP A 74 19.66 -10.05 1.19
C ASP A 74 18.29 -9.77 0.60
N ILE A 75 17.28 -9.55 1.44
CA ILE A 75 15.89 -9.31 1.04
C ILE A 75 15.32 -8.13 1.85
N ALA A 76 14.70 -7.18 1.19
CA ALA A 76 13.93 -6.12 1.83
C ALA A 76 12.43 -6.46 1.79
N VAL A 77 11.73 -6.23 2.92
CA VAL A 77 10.28 -6.47 3.02
C VAL A 77 9.54 -5.16 3.20
N HIS A 78 8.56 -4.92 2.32
CA HIS A 78 7.79 -3.68 2.25
C HIS A 78 6.28 -3.95 2.23
N ALA A 79 5.49 -2.98 2.73
CA ALA A 79 4.11 -2.84 2.29
C ALA A 79 4.15 -2.20 0.88
N LEU A 80 3.65 -2.88 -0.14
CA LEU A 80 3.81 -2.45 -1.54
C LEU A 80 3.28 -1.03 -1.79
N LYS A 81 2.16 -0.66 -1.16
CA LYS A 81 1.55 0.66 -1.29
C LYS A 81 2.43 1.82 -0.79
N ASP A 82 3.46 1.53 0.00
CA ASP A 82 4.38 2.54 0.55
C ASP A 82 5.65 2.68 -0.32
N MET A 83 5.78 1.84 -1.37
CA MET A 83 6.89 1.89 -2.33
C MET A 83 6.60 2.92 -3.44
N PRO A 84 7.62 3.62 -3.93
CA PRO A 84 7.49 4.52 -5.08
C PRO A 84 7.09 3.76 -6.35
N SER A 85 6.53 4.49 -7.34
CA SER A 85 6.14 3.93 -8.65
C SER A 85 7.32 3.38 -9.44
N ASP A 86 8.47 4.07 -9.32
CA ASP A 86 9.71 3.67 -9.98
C ASP A 86 10.55 2.82 -9.04
N GLU A 87 11.22 1.83 -9.60
CA GLU A 87 12.18 1.01 -8.85
C GLU A 87 13.51 1.76 -8.70
N THR A 88 14.16 1.54 -7.56
CA THR A 88 15.55 1.96 -7.34
C THR A 88 16.45 1.17 -8.28
N GLU A 89 17.42 1.86 -8.90
CA GLU A 89 18.43 1.23 -9.76
C GLU A 89 19.12 0.07 -9.03
N ASP A 90 19.46 -0.99 -9.77
CA ASP A 90 20.05 -2.24 -9.28
C ASP A 90 19.20 -3.06 -8.28
N LEU A 91 17.99 -2.64 -7.99
CA LEU A 91 17.03 -3.41 -7.20
C LEU A 91 15.89 -3.96 -8.05
N LEU A 92 15.31 -5.07 -7.59
CA LEU A 92 14.22 -5.78 -8.24
C LEU A 92 13.12 -6.11 -7.24
N THR A 93 11.90 -5.70 -7.55
CA THR A 93 10.68 -6.00 -6.76
C THR A 93 9.75 -6.87 -7.59
N ASN A 94 9.96 -8.17 -7.60
CA ASN A 94 9.21 -9.13 -8.41
C ASN A 94 8.55 -10.25 -7.60
N CYS A 95 8.67 -10.23 -6.29
CA CYS A 95 8.08 -11.24 -5.40
C CYS A 95 7.05 -10.60 -4.47
N PHE A 96 5.83 -11.14 -4.51
CA PHE A 96 4.72 -10.68 -3.71
C PHE A 96 4.08 -11.86 -2.97
N LEU A 97 3.82 -11.67 -1.68
CA LEU A 97 3.04 -12.65 -0.92
C LEU A 97 1.57 -12.56 -1.31
N GLU A 98 0.81 -13.60 -1.00
CA GLU A 98 -0.64 -13.60 -1.16
C GLU A 98 -1.26 -12.34 -0.55
N ARG A 99 -2.10 -11.65 -1.34
CA ARG A 99 -2.72 -10.39 -0.94
C ARG A 99 -3.64 -10.61 0.26
N ASN A 100 -3.47 -9.79 1.30
CA ASN A 100 -4.48 -9.62 2.34
C ASN A 100 -5.64 -8.79 1.81
N ASP A 101 -6.75 -8.74 2.57
CA ASP A 101 -7.92 -7.95 2.19
C ASP A 101 -7.55 -6.49 1.88
N PRO A 102 -7.76 -6.01 0.65
CA PRO A 102 -7.35 -4.66 0.23
C PRO A 102 -8.32 -3.57 0.70
N ARG A 103 -9.48 -3.93 1.27
CA ARG A 103 -10.54 -2.98 1.62
C ARG A 103 -10.11 -1.95 2.66
N GLU A 104 -10.92 -0.90 2.78
CA GLU A 104 -10.80 0.09 3.84
C GLU A 104 -11.78 -0.20 4.97
N VAL A 105 -11.44 0.24 6.18
CA VAL A 105 -12.32 0.10 7.35
C VAL A 105 -12.46 1.42 8.08
N LEU A 106 -13.66 1.70 8.57
CA LEU A 106 -13.95 2.75 9.53
C LEU A 106 -13.86 2.19 10.94
N ILE A 107 -13.28 2.96 11.84
CA ILE A 107 -13.29 2.75 13.28
C ILE A 107 -13.87 4.02 13.90
N SER A 108 -14.97 3.89 14.66
CA SER A 108 -15.65 5.00 15.35
C SER A 108 -15.87 4.67 16.83
N HIS A 109 -16.23 5.64 17.66
CA HIS A 109 -16.38 5.42 19.10
C HIS A 109 -17.49 4.44 19.45
N ASN A 110 -18.67 4.59 18.84
CA ASN A 110 -19.88 3.85 19.20
C ASN A 110 -20.22 2.75 18.19
N ASN A 111 -19.23 2.31 17.38
CA ASN A 111 -19.45 1.46 16.22
C ASN A 111 -20.40 2.07 15.17
N ASP A 112 -20.48 3.41 15.14
CA ASP A 112 -21.27 4.13 14.15
C ASP A 112 -20.76 3.84 12.74
N LEU A 113 -21.66 3.58 11.80
CA LEU A 113 -21.33 3.52 10.37
C LEU A 113 -21.08 4.93 9.85
N ILE A 114 -20.43 5.07 8.69
CA ILE A 114 -20.15 6.37 8.09
C ILE A 114 -21.43 7.22 7.88
N LYS A 115 -22.56 6.54 7.55
CA LYS A 115 -23.85 7.18 7.33
C LYS A 115 -24.48 7.72 8.63
N ASP A 116 -24.15 7.14 9.78
CA ASP A 116 -24.73 7.44 11.08
C ASP A 116 -23.93 8.50 11.87
N LEU A 117 -22.73 8.87 11.38
CA LEU A 117 -21.95 9.95 11.96
C LEU A 117 -22.71 11.27 11.86
N LYS A 118 -22.66 12.07 12.93
CA LYS A 118 -23.31 13.41 12.96
C LYS A 118 -22.67 14.35 11.92
N PRO A 119 -23.44 15.28 11.36
CA PRO A 119 -22.87 16.34 10.52
C PRO A 119 -21.70 17.04 11.24
N ASN A 120 -20.67 17.40 10.47
CA ASN A 120 -19.41 18.00 10.98
C ASN A 120 -18.53 17.09 11.84
N SER A 121 -18.87 15.78 12.03
CA SER A 121 -17.96 14.84 12.70
C SER A 121 -16.59 14.81 12.06
N ILE A 122 -15.55 14.64 12.90
CA ILE A 122 -14.15 14.67 12.46
C ILE A 122 -13.68 13.26 12.11
N VAL A 123 -13.36 13.02 10.85
CA VAL A 123 -12.79 11.75 10.36
C VAL A 123 -11.29 11.89 10.12
N GLY A 124 -10.49 11.10 10.85
CA GLY A 124 -9.03 11.12 10.76
C GLY A 124 -8.51 10.33 9.55
N THR A 125 -7.81 11.00 8.65
CA THR A 125 -7.06 10.38 7.54
C THR A 125 -5.84 11.22 7.16
N SER A 126 -4.76 10.59 6.69
CA SER A 126 -3.62 11.27 6.06
C SER A 126 -3.57 11.07 4.55
N SER A 127 -4.56 10.38 3.98
CA SER A 127 -4.63 10.04 2.57
C SER A 127 -5.65 10.91 1.84
N PHE A 128 -5.19 11.71 0.87
CA PHE A 128 -6.08 12.48 -0.01
C PHE A 128 -7.06 11.58 -0.77
N ARG A 129 -6.60 10.41 -1.24
CA ARG A 129 -7.47 9.42 -1.88
C ARG A 129 -8.66 9.05 -1.00
N ARG A 130 -8.42 8.69 0.27
CA ARG A 130 -9.49 8.37 1.23
C ARG A 130 -10.39 9.56 1.50
N GLU A 131 -9.80 10.73 1.74
CA GLU A 131 -10.53 11.96 1.99
C GLU A 131 -11.48 12.29 0.85
N PHE A 132 -10.99 12.29 -0.40
CA PHE A 132 -11.81 12.68 -1.55
C PHE A 132 -12.89 11.64 -1.88
N GLN A 133 -12.61 10.35 -1.76
CA GLN A 133 -13.62 9.31 -1.92
C GLN A 133 -14.70 9.39 -0.84
N LEU A 134 -14.32 9.61 0.43
CA LEU A 134 -15.27 9.77 1.52
C LEU A 134 -16.10 11.06 1.40
N LYS A 135 -15.54 12.17 0.94
CA LYS A 135 -16.29 13.40 0.66
C LYS A 135 -17.41 13.20 -0.36
N LYS A 136 -17.28 12.25 -1.28
CA LYS A 136 -18.36 11.88 -2.20
C LYS A 136 -19.50 11.12 -1.50
N ILE A 137 -19.21 10.40 -0.43
CA ILE A 137 -20.20 9.65 0.35
C ILE A 137 -20.85 10.58 1.39
N ARG A 138 -20.05 11.41 2.08
CA ARG A 138 -20.45 12.31 3.16
C ARG A 138 -19.66 13.63 3.08
N SER A 139 -20.16 14.57 2.29
CA SER A 139 -19.55 15.89 2.09
C SER A 139 -19.65 16.81 3.31
N ASP A 140 -20.56 16.50 4.22
CA ASP A 140 -20.84 17.24 5.45
C ASP A 140 -19.91 16.90 6.61
N LEU A 141 -18.98 15.94 6.44
CA LEU A 141 -17.99 15.57 7.45
C LEU A 141 -16.70 16.37 7.32
N ASN A 142 -16.01 16.56 8.44
CA ASN A 142 -14.71 17.21 8.50
C ASN A 142 -13.60 16.17 8.44
N TYR A 143 -12.67 16.30 7.50
CA TYR A 143 -11.53 15.40 7.34
C TYR A 143 -10.27 16.07 7.88
N LYS A 144 -9.62 15.44 8.88
CA LYS A 144 -8.41 15.98 9.51
C LYS A 144 -7.24 15.02 9.44
N LEU A 145 -6.04 15.60 9.32
CA LEU A 145 -4.80 14.82 9.30
C LEU A 145 -4.62 14.02 10.58
N ILE A 146 -4.42 12.70 10.44
CA ILE A 146 -4.01 11.82 11.53
C ILE A 146 -2.72 11.07 11.17
N ARG A 147 -1.70 11.17 11.99
CA ARG A 147 -0.39 10.53 11.81
C ARG A 147 -0.09 9.54 12.93
N GLY A 148 0.91 8.70 12.67
CA GLY A 148 1.35 7.61 13.53
C GLY A 148 1.03 6.23 12.95
N ASN A 149 1.51 5.18 13.62
CA ASN A 149 1.16 3.80 13.29
C ASN A 149 -0.31 3.49 13.67
N VAL A 150 -0.80 2.31 13.31
CA VAL A 150 -2.20 1.91 13.58
C VAL A 150 -2.57 2.07 15.05
N GLY A 151 -1.74 1.57 15.98
CA GLY A 151 -2.00 1.67 17.42
C GLY A 151 -2.07 3.13 17.90
N THR A 152 -1.16 3.99 17.43
CA THR A 152 -1.16 5.43 17.75
C THR A 152 -2.43 6.11 17.26
N ARG A 153 -2.93 5.77 16.07
CA ARG A 153 -4.16 6.35 15.51
C ARG A 153 -5.40 5.91 16.28
N ILE A 154 -5.46 4.63 16.67
CA ILE A 154 -6.55 4.13 17.54
C ILE A 154 -6.50 4.82 18.92
N LYS A 155 -5.31 5.04 19.49
CA LYS A 155 -5.17 5.77 20.74
C LYS A 155 -5.72 7.21 20.63
N LYS A 156 -5.36 7.95 19.54
CA LYS A 156 -5.89 9.29 19.28
C LYS A 156 -7.40 9.32 19.09
N LEU A 157 -7.99 8.28 18.50
CA LEU A 157 -9.45 8.12 18.45
C LEU A 157 -10.00 8.00 19.87
N ASN A 158 -9.47 7.09 20.70
CA ASN A 158 -9.92 6.88 22.07
C ASN A 158 -9.79 8.13 22.96
N GLU A 159 -8.81 9.00 22.67
CA GLU A 159 -8.63 10.31 23.29
C GLU A 159 -9.62 11.37 22.76
N LYS A 160 -10.60 10.98 21.95
CA LYS A 160 -11.66 11.85 21.39
C LYS A 160 -11.14 13.00 20.52
N SER A 161 -9.92 12.88 19.97
CA SER A 161 -9.39 13.84 19.00
C SER A 161 -10.06 13.74 17.62
N TYR A 162 -10.77 12.66 17.37
CA TYR A 162 -11.52 12.32 16.15
C TYR A 162 -12.78 11.55 16.53
N ASP A 163 -13.84 11.66 15.75
CA ASP A 163 -15.07 10.88 15.91
C ASP A 163 -14.94 9.51 15.25
N ALA A 164 -14.18 9.46 14.16
CA ALA A 164 -13.84 8.22 13.45
C ALA A 164 -12.48 8.32 12.77
N ILE A 165 -11.90 7.17 12.42
CA ILE A 165 -10.67 7.09 11.62
C ILE A 165 -10.84 6.05 10.50
N ILE A 166 -10.17 6.25 9.36
CA ILE A 166 -10.17 5.27 8.27
C ILE A 166 -8.79 4.65 8.11
N LEU A 167 -8.75 3.30 8.07
CA LEU A 167 -7.53 2.51 7.99
C LEU A 167 -7.67 1.39 6.95
N SER A 168 -6.53 0.79 6.53
CA SER A 168 -6.57 -0.40 5.68
C SER A 168 -6.94 -1.64 6.48
N TYR A 169 -7.86 -2.45 5.97
CA TYR A 169 -8.27 -3.70 6.62
C TYR A 169 -7.10 -4.65 6.78
N ALA A 170 -6.25 -4.82 5.77
CA ALA A 170 -5.03 -5.62 5.86
C ALA A 170 -4.15 -5.31 7.08
N GLY A 171 -4.04 -4.02 7.44
CA GLY A 171 -3.29 -3.59 8.63
C GLY A 171 -3.98 -3.97 9.93
N ILE A 172 -5.30 -3.81 10.00
CA ILE A 172 -6.11 -4.16 11.17
C ILE A 172 -6.09 -5.67 11.41
N GLN A 173 -6.34 -6.48 10.37
CA GLN A 173 -6.28 -7.95 10.46
C GLN A 173 -4.91 -8.44 10.90
N SER A 174 -3.83 -7.93 10.28
CA SER A 174 -2.47 -8.35 10.63
C SER A 174 -2.13 -8.07 12.09
N LEU A 175 -2.69 -7.01 12.66
CA LEU A 175 -2.52 -6.65 14.08
C LEU A 175 -3.53 -7.33 15.01
N LYS A 176 -4.48 -8.12 14.49
CA LYS A 176 -5.57 -8.77 15.22
C LYS A 176 -6.44 -7.76 16.00
N LEU A 177 -6.79 -6.65 15.32
CA LEU A 177 -7.57 -5.56 15.89
C LEU A 177 -8.99 -5.46 15.30
N ASP A 178 -9.47 -6.53 14.68
CA ASP A 178 -10.76 -6.61 13.98
C ASP A 178 -11.95 -6.17 14.83
N LYS A 179 -11.90 -6.42 16.14
CA LYS A 179 -12.94 -6.01 17.10
C LYS A 179 -13.19 -4.49 17.18
N ASN A 180 -12.27 -3.68 16.65
CA ASN A 180 -12.43 -2.22 16.63
C ASN A 180 -13.15 -1.72 15.36
N ILE A 181 -13.45 -2.60 14.40
CA ILE A 181 -14.02 -2.21 13.11
C ILE A 181 -15.51 -1.91 13.26
N SER A 182 -15.92 -0.70 12.89
CA SER A 182 -17.32 -0.29 12.81
C SER A 182 -17.94 -0.58 11.45
N GLN A 183 -17.15 -0.40 10.37
CA GLN A 183 -17.60 -0.64 9.00
C GLN A 183 -16.44 -1.11 8.12
N ILE A 184 -16.74 -2.05 7.22
CA ILE A 184 -15.85 -2.44 6.13
C ILE A 184 -16.46 -1.91 4.83
N PHE A 185 -15.72 -1.05 4.11
CA PHE A 185 -16.16 -0.56 2.81
C PHE A 185 -15.85 -1.59 1.71
N SER A 186 -16.77 -1.75 0.77
CA SER A 186 -16.47 -2.48 -0.46
C SER A 186 -15.42 -1.72 -1.30
N THR A 187 -14.73 -2.42 -2.20
CA THR A 187 -13.79 -1.78 -3.14
C THR A 187 -14.49 -0.89 -4.16
N ARG A 188 -15.82 -0.98 -4.29
CA ARG A 188 -16.64 -0.07 -5.12
C ARG A 188 -16.98 1.24 -4.40
N GLU A 189 -17.13 1.20 -3.08
CA GLU A 189 -17.35 2.40 -2.27
C GLU A 189 -16.06 3.20 -2.12
N ILE A 190 -14.95 2.50 -1.83
CA ILE A 190 -13.62 3.10 -1.70
C ILE A 190 -12.60 2.24 -2.43
N ILE A 191 -12.13 2.71 -3.58
CA ILE A 191 -11.08 2.04 -4.34
C ILE A 191 -9.77 2.12 -3.54
N PRO A 192 -9.13 0.98 -3.26
CA PRO A 192 -7.91 0.94 -2.46
C PRO A 192 -6.73 1.68 -3.10
N SER A 193 -5.70 1.95 -2.31
CA SER A 193 -4.39 2.35 -2.83
C SER A 193 -3.78 1.23 -3.67
N VAL A 194 -3.06 1.57 -4.73
CA VAL A 194 -2.27 0.62 -5.51
C VAL A 194 -1.42 -0.26 -4.60
N GLY A 195 -1.49 -1.57 -4.76
CA GLY A 195 -0.74 -2.54 -3.95
C GLY A 195 -1.22 -2.67 -2.49
N GLN A 196 -2.38 -2.11 -2.11
CA GLN A 196 -2.89 -2.28 -0.74
C GLN A 196 -3.13 -3.76 -0.41
N GLY A 197 -2.70 -4.17 0.79
CA GLY A 197 -2.79 -5.55 1.25
C GLY A 197 -1.66 -6.46 0.76
N VAL A 198 -0.75 -5.97 -0.07
CA VAL A 198 0.37 -6.75 -0.61
C VAL A 198 1.65 -6.49 0.16
N VAL A 199 2.33 -7.57 0.53
CA VAL A 199 3.70 -7.57 1.05
C VAL A 199 4.64 -7.86 -0.12
N ALA A 200 5.55 -6.94 -0.40
CA ALA A 200 6.56 -7.05 -1.45
C ALA A 200 7.92 -7.42 -0.88
N LEU A 201 8.62 -8.30 -1.59
CA LEU A 201 9.99 -8.68 -1.32
C LEU A 201 10.86 -8.15 -2.46
N GLN A 202 11.90 -7.40 -2.08
CA GLN A 202 12.83 -6.77 -3.01
C GLN A 202 14.23 -7.33 -2.78
N CYS A 203 14.99 -7.52 -3.85
CA CYS A 203 16.37 -7.99 -3.81
C CYS A 203 17.25 -7.23 -4.81
N ARG A 204 18.56 -7.48 -4.80
CA ARG A 204 19.48 -6.98 -5.83
C ARG A 204 19.24 -7.68 -7.17
N LYS A 205 19.33 -6.94 -8.27
CA LYS A 205 19.15 -7.49 -9.64
C LYS A 205 20.22 -8.51 -10.04
N ASN A 206 21.41 -8.41 -9.47
CA ASN A 206 22.54 -9.28 -9.76
C ASN A 206 22.60 -10.53 -8.84
N ASP A 207 21.72 -10.67 -7.87
CA ASP A 207 21.69 -11.81 -6.93
C ASP A 207 20.80 -12.94 -7.46
N SER A 208 21.33 -13.74 -8.38
CA SER A 208 20.58 -14.82 -9.03
C SER A 208 20.09 -15.91 -8.07
N GLU A 209 20.77 -16.12 -6.93
CA GLU A 209 20.36 -17.11 -5.93
C GLU A 209 19.12 -16.64 -5.18
N ILE A 210 19.14 -15.37 -4.74
CA ILE A 210 17.97 -14.76 -4.08
C ILE A 210 16.80 -14.65 -5.04
N ILE A 211 17.01 -14.27 -6.30
CA ILE A 211 15.93 -14.21 -7.31
C ILE A 211 15.27 -15.59 -7.45
N LYS A 212 16.04 -16.67 -7.64
CA LYS A 212 15.50 -18.04 -7.74
C LYS A 212 14.75 -18.47 -6.46
N LEU A 213 15.19 -18.02 -5.28
CA LEU A 213 14.50 -18.27 -4.03
C LEU A 213 13.17 -17.53 -3.98
N LEU A 214 13.15 -16.24 -4.34
CA LEU A 214 11.97 -15.40 -4.35
C LEU A 214 10.92 -15.87 -5.37
N ASP A 215 11.33 -16.41 -6.52
CA ASP A 215 10.41 -17.03 -7.51
C ASP A 215 9.61 -18.20 -6.91
N LYS A 216 10.21 -18.99 -5.99
CA LYS A 216 9.52 -20.08 -5.29
C LYS A 216 8.53 -19.57 -4.21
N VAL A 217 8.74 -18.37 -3.70
CA VAL A 217 7.92 -17.73 -2.66
C VAL A 217 6.80 -16.89 -3.26
N ASN A 218 6.98 -16.42 -4.49
CA ASN A 218 6.07 -15.51 -5.17
C ASN A 218 4.66 -16.09 -5.37
N HIS A 219 3.63 -15.35 -4.97
CA HIS A 219 2.24 -15.70 -5.22
C HIS A 219 1.80 -15.22 -6.60
N LYS A 220 1.75 -16.13 -7.56
CA LYS A 220 1.52 -15.82 -9.00
C LYS A 220 0.27 -14.98 -9.27
N LEU A 221 -0.86 -15.29 -8.61
CA LEU A 221 -2.12 -14.56 -8.84
C LEU A 221 -2.03 -13.12 -8.32
N THR A 222 -1.41 -12.91 -7.15
CA THR A 222 -1.14 -11.56 -6.64
C THR A 222 -0.19 -10.80 -7.57
N ASN A 223 0.85 -11.47 -8.08
CA ASN A 223 1.82 -10.84 -8.98
C ASN A 223 1.14 -10.30 -10.25
N ILE A 224 0.27 -11.08 -10.90
CA ILE A 224 -0.48 -10.65 -12.09
C ILE A 224 -1.29 -9.37 -11.80
N CYS A 225 -2.02 -9.32 -10.68
CA CYS A 225 -2.78 -8.13 -10.28
C CYS A 225 -1.87 -6.94 -10.00
N VAL A 226 -0.77 -7.17 -9.28
CA VAL A 226 0.21 -6.13 -8.93
C VAL A 226 0.86 -5.52 -10.17
N ILE A 227 1.18 -6.32 -11.18
CA ILE A 227 1.74 -5.82 -12.44
C ILE A 227 0.79 -4.78 -13.06
N ALA A 228 -0.50 -5.07 -13.18
CA ALA A 228 -1.47 -4.12 -13.74
C ALA A 228 -1.56 -2.83 -12.89
N GLU A 229 -1.71 -2.97 -11.58
CA GLU A 229 -1.80 -1.82 -10.66
C GLU A 229 -0.54 -0.96 -10.66
N ARG A 230 0.64 -1.57 -10.68
CA ARG A 230 1.94 -0.86 -10.69
C ARG A 230 2.20 -0.16 -12.02
N GLN A 231 1.86 -0.77 -13.15
CA GLN A 231 1.98 -0.13 -14.46
C GLN A 231 1.05 1.09 -14.57
N PHE A 232 -0.16 0.99 -14.05
CA PHE A 232 -1.07 2.12 -13.95
C PHE A 232 -0.44 3.29 -13.16
N LEU A 233 0.06 3.02 -11.96
CA LEU A 233 0.68 4.04 -11.11
C LEU A 233 1.94 4.65 -11.75
N LYS A 234 2.74 3.82 -12.44
CA LYS A 234 3.97 4.25 -13.11
C LYS A 234 3.69 5.28 -14.22
N VAL A 235 2.66 5.07 -15.04
CA VAL A 235 2.27 6.03 -16.09
C VAL A 235 1.88 7.38 -15.52
N LEU A 236 1.21 7.38 -14.35
CA LEU A 236 0.83 8.60 -13.65
C LEU A 236 2.01 9.27 -12.93
N GLU A 237 3.15 8.58 -12.78
CA GLU A 237 4.28 9.04 -11.95
C GLU A 237 3.85 9.33 -10.50
N GLY A 238 2.78 8.62 -10.06
CA GLY A 238 2.11 8.86 -8.79
C GLY A 238 2.95 8.45 -7.58
N ASP A 239 2.76 9.17 -6.50
CA ASP A 239 3.40 8.95 -5.20
C ASP A 239 2.38 8.91 -4.05
N CYS A 240 2.87 8.93 -2.81
CA CYS A 240 2.02 8.94 -1.61
C CYS A 240 1.15 10.22 -1.46
N ALA A 241 1.46 11.28 -2.20
CA ALA A 241 0.71 12.54 -2.21
C ALA A 241 -0.40 12.54 -3.27
N THR A 242 -0.29 11.70 -4.29
CA THR A 242 -1.26 11.60 -5.37
C THR A 242 -2.54 10.92 -4.87
N ALA A 243 -3.68 11.58 -5.10
CA ALA A 243 -4.99 11.01 -4.75
C ALA A 243 -5.44 9.99 -5.79
N VAL A 244 -4.81 8.81 -5.79
CA VAL A 244 -4.99 7.73 -6.75
C VAL A 244 -5.33 6.41 -6.06
N GLY A 245 -6.28 5.68 -6.61
CA GLY A 245 -6.63 4.32 -6.23
C GLY A 245 -6.68 3.40 -7.43
N ALA A 246 -6.30 2.14 -7.23
CA ALA A 246 -6.54 1.09 -8.21
C ALA A 246 -6.59 -0.28 -7.53
N ILE A 247 -7.41 -1.15 -8.10
CA ILE A 247 -7.51 -2.55 -7.69
C ILE A 247 -7.67 -3.43 -8.93
N ALA A 248 -6.85 -4.46 -9.03
CA ALA A 248 -6.99 -5.51 -10.02
C ALA A 248 -7.49 -6.79 -9.38
N ASN A 249 -8.41 -7.47 -10.06
CA ASN A 249 -8.98 -8.75 -9.64
C ASN A 249 -9.03 -9.72 -10.81
N LEU A 250 -8.85 -11.02 -10.52
CA LEU A 250 -8.91 -12.09 -11.52
C LEU A 250 -10.28 -12.77 -11.49
N VAL A 251 -10.82 -13.04 -12.67
CA VAL A 251 -12.03 -13.83 -12.87
C VAL A 251 -11.76 -14.77 -14.04
N GLY A 252 -11.51 -16.03 -13.75
CA GLY A 252 -11.04 -17.00 -14.75
C GLY A 252 -9.69 -16.56 -15.34
N ASP A 253 -9.62 -16.46 -16.66
CA ASP A 253 -8.47 -16.01 -17.44
C ASP A 253 -8.47 -14.49 -17.72
N GLN A 254 -9.40 -13.75 -17.11
CA GLN A 254 -9.52 -12.31 -17.27
C GLN A 254 -8.99 -11.59 -16.02
N ILE A 255 -8.30 -10.47 -16.26
CA ILE A 255 -7.94 -9.48 -15.25
C ILE A 255 -8.83 -8.25 -15.43
N ASN A 256 -9.48 -7.83 -14.34
CA ASN A 256 -10.29 -6.62 -14.27
C ASN A 256 -9.54 -5.58 -13.47
N LEU A 257 -9.30 -4.40 -14.02
CA LEU A 257 -8.70 -3.26 -13.34
C LEU A 257 -9.76 -2.16 -13.17
N GLU A 258 -9.89 -1.68 -11.94
CA GLU A 258 -10.72 -0.53 -11.60
C GLU A 258 -9.82 0.54 -10.98
N ALA A 259 -9.82 1.74 -11.55
CA ALA A 259 -8.88 2.81 -11.22
C ALA A 259 -9.58 4.16 -11.07
N GLU A 260 -9.08 4.98 -10.16
CA GLU A 260 -9.61 6.30 -9.85
C GLU A 260 -8.48 7.29 -9.56
N LEU A 261 -8.63 8.50 -10.08
CA LEU A 261 -7.68 9.60 -9.92
C LEU A 261 -8.47 10.88 -9.60
N PHE A 262 -7.95 11.73 -8.73
CA PHE A 262 -8.52 13.03 -8.42
C PHE A 262 -7.57 14.16 -8.76
N SER A 263 -8.14 15.33 -9.12
CA SER A 263 -7.38 16.58 -9.17
C SER A 263 -6.80 16.92 -7.78
N ILE A 264 -5.79 17.79 -7.74
CA ILE A 264 -5.11 18.18 -6.47
C ILE A 264 -6.10 18.71 -5.43
N ASP A 265 -7.10 19.46 -5.87
CA ASP A 265 -8.15 20.04 -5.01
C ASP A 265 -9.30 19.08 -4.69
N GLY A 266 -9.29 17.88 -5.30
CA GLY A 266 -10.31 16.84 -5.13
C GLY A 266 -11.66 17.14 -5.79
N LYS A 267 -11.78 18.23 -6.57
CA LYS A 267 -13.05 18.60 -7.21
C LYS A 267 -13.37 17.77 -8.44
N GLN A 268 -12.35 17.36 -9.19
CA GLN A 268 -12.50 16.51 -10.36
C GLN A 268 -12.13 15.07 -10.01
N ARG A 269 -12.93 14.15 -10.52
CA ARG A 269 -12.73 12.71 -10.40
C ARG A 269 -12.65 12.11 -11.79
N PHE A 270 -11.61 11.35 -12.02
CA PHE A 270 -11.42 10.56 -13.22
C PHE A 270 -11.48 9.08 -12.84
N TYR A 271 -12.23 8.30 -13.60
CA TYR A 271 -12.48 6.90 -13.28
C TYR A 271 -12.41 6.05 -14.55
N HIS A 272 -11.72 4.93 -14.45
CA HIS A 272 -11.62 3.99 -15.55
C HIS A 272 -11.78 2.56 -15.05
N LYS A 273 -12.46 1.73 -15.85
CA LYS A 273 -12.60 0.30 -15.61
C LYS A 273 -12.46 -0.44 -16.91
N ALA A 274 -11.58 -1.44 -16.93
CA ALA A 274 -11.32 -2.25 -18.10
C ALA A 274 -10.95 -3.69 -17.72
N SER A 275 -11.06 -4.59 -18.71
CA SER A 275 -10.72 -6.00 -18.57
C SER A 275 -9.90 -6.45 -19.77
N LYS A 276 -8.93 -7.33 -19.53
CA LYS A 276 -8.15 -8.03 -20.55
C LYS A 276 -7.86 -9.47 -20.11
N ASN A 277 -7.37 -10.29 -21.03
CA ASN A 277 -6.80 -11.59 -20.65
C ASN A 277 -5.56 -11.37 -19.77
N ILE A 278 -5.34 -12.23 -18.78
CA ILE A 278 -4.27 -12.14 -17.76
C ILE A 278 -2.87 -11.94 -18.36
N LYS A 279 -2.60 -12.44 -19.55
CA LYS A 279 -1.31 -12.27 -20.26
C LYS A 279 -1.00 -10.80 -20.62
N TYR A 280 -2.04 -9.94 -20.66
CA TYR A 280 -1.93 -8.52 -20.97
C TYR A 280 -2.06 -7.63 -19.73
N SER A 281 -1.79 -8.14 -18.53
CA SER A 281 -1.92 -7.40 -17.27
C SER A 281 -1.12 -6.09 -17.26
N SER A 282 0.11 -6.11 -17.76
CA SER A 282 0.97 -4.92 -17.87
C SER A 282 0.39 -3.87 -18.83
N GLU A 283 -0.11 -4.31 -19.98
CA GLU A 283 -0.72 -3.44 -20.99
C GLU A 283 -2.01 -2.80 -20.44
N LEU A 284 -2.87 -3.59 -19.79
CA LEU A 284 -4.09 -3.09 -19.14
C LEU A 284 -3.80 -1.94 -18.17
N GLY A 285 -2.78 -2.10 -17.32
CA GLY A 285 -2.38 -1.06 -16.38
C GLY A 285 -1.86 0.20 -17.08
N ARG A 286 -0.99 0.03 -18.09
CA ARG A 286 -0.44 1.12 -18.88
C ARG A 286 -1.54 1.94 -19.57
N GLU A 287 -2.44 1.28 -20.29
CA GLU A 287 -3.54 1.94 -21.01
C GLU A 287 -4.48 2.70 -20.06
N ALA A 288 -4.86 2.08 -18.93
CA ALA A 288 -5.68 2.76 -17.93
C ALA A 288 -4.98 4.04 -17.40
N GLY A 289 -3.66 3.97 -17.20
CA GLY A 289 -2.86 5.13 -16.79
C GLY A 289 -2.83 6.23 -17.85
N GLU A 290 -2.63 5.87 -19.11
CA GLU A 290 -2.60 6.81 -20.25
C GLU A 290 -3.97 7.51 -20.42
N ILE A 291 -5.08 6.76 -20.31
CA ILE A 291 -6.43 7.30 -20.37
C ILE A 291 -6.67 8.33 -19.27
N LEU A 292 -6.43 7.97 -18.00
CA LEU A 292 -6.69 8.89 -16.89
C LEU A 292 -5.71 10.08 -16.86
N LYS A 293 -4.45 9.88 -17.29
CA LYS A 293 -3.48 10.97 -17.46
C LYS A 293 -3.96 11.98 -18.49
N LYS A 294 -4.47 11.51 -19.63
CA LYS A 294 -5.04 12.36 -20.69
C LYS A 294 -6.31 13.08 -20.22
N GLU A 295 -7.28 12.37 -19.65
CA GLU A 295 -8.53 12.94 -19.18
C GLU A 295 -8.32 13.98 -18.10
N SER A 296 -7.38 13.76 -17.18
CA SER A 296 -7.08 14.67 -16.08
C SER A 296 -6.30 15.91 -16.52
N ASN A 297 -5.74 15.93 -17.72
CA ASN A 297 -4.84 16.99 -18.19
C ASN A 297 -3.78 17.39 -17.13
N ASN A 298 -3.23 16.39 -16.45
CA ASN A 298 -2.29 16.53 -15.33
C ASN A 298 -2.80 17.35 -14.11
N SER A 299 -4.09 17.61 -13.96
CA SER A 299 -4.67 18.36 -12.83
C SER A 299 -4.42 17.71 -11.45
N TYR A 300 -3.93 16.47 -11.42
CA TYR A 300 -3.53 15.73 -10.22
C TYR A 300 -2.07 15.96 -9.79
N LYS A 301 -1.26 16.58 -10.63
CA LYS A 301 0.16 16.90 -10.35
C LYS A 301 0.28 18.24 -9.63
N ARG A 302 1.23 18.31 -8.69
CA ARG A 302 1.62 19.55 -7.99
C ARG A 302 2.68 20.31 -8.76
#